data_5bddd71c13fa6b0073cfb58b86ef6ed3
#
_entry.id   5bddd71c13fa6b0073cfb58b86ef6ed3
#
_cell.length_a   1.000
_cell.length_b   1.000
_cell.length_c   1.000
_cell.angle_alpha   90.00
_cell.angle_beta   90.00
_cell.angle_gamma   90.00
#
_symmetry.space_group_name_H-M   'P 1'
#
loop_
_entity.id
_entity.type
_entity.pdbx_description
1 polymer ?
#
loop_
_entity_poly.entity_id
_entity_poly.type
_entity_poly.pdbx_seq_one_letter_code
_entity_poly.pdbx_strand_id
1 'polypeptide(L)'
;MINKQLFENTQVAFQLKSNSELKRAYFLFKMISYQFLVKIGTVATNLALKANLPVEGLIRATVFDHFCGGVNEEDCLNVIDKMYQSGVSSVLDYSVEGKETEAQFDAVMEKTLKIIQFSDDREAMPIAVFKPSGFGRFILYEKKSQGKPLTTDELAEWDRVVARYHAVCKLGKEKDVEILIDAEESWMQEAADNLVEEMMETFNTEKPIVYNTLQLYRWDRLDYLMQLHQ
;
A
#
# COMPACT_ATOMS: atom_id res chain seq x y z
N MET A 1 -11.37 -0.25 29.03
CA MET A 1 -11.78 -1.61 28.63
C MET A 1 -12.42 -1.52 27.27
N ILE A 2 -11.81 -2.15 26.24
CA ILE A 2 -12.41 -2.20 24.89
C ILE A 2 -13.69 -3.01 25.00
N ASN A 3 -14.81 -2.45 24.58
CA ASN A 3 -16.08 -3.15 24.58
C ASN A 3 -16.00 -4.33 23.59
N LYS A 4 -15.91 -5.55 24.09
CA LYS A 4 -15.85 -6.78 23.26
C LYS A 4 -16.98 -6.87 22.24
N GLN A 5 -18.16 -6.32 22.55
CA GLN A 5 -19.32 -6.29 21.63
C GLN A 5 -19.06 -5.49 20.35
N LEU A 6 -18.09 -4.57 20.35
CA LEU A 6 -17.75 -3.75 19.17
C LEU A 6 -17.28 -4.61 17.98
N PHE A 7 -16.55 -5.70 18.25
CA PHE A 7 -15.98 -6.60 17.22
C PHE A 7 -16.82 -7.86 16.97
N GLU A 8 -17.89 -8.09 17.75
CA GLU A 8 -18.73 -9.27 17.61
C GLU A 8 -19.97 -9.04 16.73
N ASN A 9 -20.27 -7.79 16.39
CA ASN A 9 -21.43 -7.45 15.57
C ASN A 9 -21.12 -7.64 14.08
N THR A 10 -21.29 -8.86 13.58
CA THR A 10 -21.06 -9.21 12.17
C THR A 10 -22.04 -8.52 11.22
N GLN A 11 -23.25 -8.14 11.68
CA GLN A 11 -24.21 -7.40 10.87
C GLN A 11 -23.67 -6.01 10.51
N VAL A 12 -23.06 -5.32 11.45
CA VAL A 12 -22.41 -4.02 11.19
C VAL A 12 -21.14 -4.21 10.36
N ALA A 13 -20.30 -5.19 10.70
CA ALA A 13 -19.06 -5.44 9.98
C ALA A 13 -19.25 -5.74 8.48
N PHE A 14 -20.37 -6.37 8.11
CA PHE A 14 -20.67 -6.76 6.74
C PHE A 14 -21.82 -5.97 6.11
N GLN A 15 -22.24 -4.85 6.69
CA GLN A 15 -23.40 -4.08 6.21
C GLN A 15 -23.30 -3.62 4.76
N LEU A 16 -22.08 -3.45 4.24
CA LEU A 16 -21.81 -3.05 2.85
C LEU A 16 -21.82 -4.21 1.86
N LYS A 17 -21.98 -5.43 2.34
CA LYS A 17 -21.97 -6.66 1.51
C LYS A 17 -23.38 -7.25 1.40
N SER A 18 -23.76 -7.61 0.20
CA SER A 18 -24.98 -8.39 -0.05
C SER A 18 -24.79 -9.85 0.41
N ASN A 19 -25.90 -10.54 0.62
CA ASN A 19 -25.88 -11.97 0.95
C ASN A 19 -25.19 -12.83 -0.13
N SER A 20 -25.27 -12.44 -1.41
CA SER A 20 -24.58 -13.12 -2.51
C SER A 20 -23.07 -12.92 -2.44
N GLU A 21 -22.60 -11.69 -2.15
CA GLU A 21 -21.18 -11.39 -1.95
C GLU A 21 -20.62 -12.15 -0.74
N LEU A 22 -21.36 -12.20 0.37
CA LEU A 22 -20.96 -12.96 1.56
C LEU A 22 -20.86 -14.47 1.29
N LYS A 23 -21.82 -15.05 0.55
CA LYS A 23 -21.75 -16.47 0.15
C LYS A 23 -20.54 -16.74 -0.75
N ARG A 24 -20.26 -15.84 -1.72
CA ARG A 24 -19.09 -15.93 -2.59
C ARG A 24 -17.80 -15.86 -1.77
N ALA A 25 -17.69 -14.89 -0.87
CA ALA A 25 -16.54 -14.74 0.03
C ALA A 25 -16.32 -15.99 0.88
N TYR A 26 -17.37 -16.51 1.53
CA TYR A 26 -17.29 -17.73 2.31
C TYR A 26 -16.77 -18.92 1.48
N PHE A 27 -17.31 -19.11 0.28
CA PHE A 27 -16.85 -20.17 -0.62
C PHE A 27 -15.38 -19.97 -1.02
N LEU A 28 -14.98 -18.76 -1.38
CA LEU A 28 -13.61 -18.42 -1.75
C LEU A 28 -12.63 -18.72 -0.61
N PHE A 29 -12.90 -18.25 0.60
CA PHE A 29 -12.06 -18.51 1.77
C PHE A 29 -12.00 -19.98 2.14
N LYS A 30 -13.11 -20.70 2.00
CA LYS A 30 -13.14 -22.15 2.19
C LYS A 30 -12.25 -22.87 1.15
N MET A 31 -12.26 -22.44 -0.10
CA MET A 31 -11.37 -23.01 -1.13
C MET A 31 -9.88 -22.69 -0.85
N ILE A 32 -9.57 -21.45 -0.45
CA ILE A 32 -8.21 -21.02 -0.11
C ILE A 32 -7.66 -21.78 1.11
N SER A 33 -8.50 -22.19 2.05
CA SER A 33 -8.06 -22.98 3.21
C SER A 33 -7.46 -24.36 2.85
N TYR A 34 -7.73 -24.84 1.63
CA TYR A 34 -7.14 -26.09 1.13
C TYR A 34 -5.91 -25.77 0.26
N GLN A 35 -4.70 -25.79 0.85
CA GLN A 35 -3.45 -25.49 0.15
C GLN A 35 -3.25 -26.26 -1.18
N PHE A 36 -3.73 -27.50 -1.22
CA PHE A 36 -3.69 -28.32 -2.45
C PHE A 36 -4.48 -27.67 -3.60
N LEU A 37 -5.69 -27.16 -3.33
CA LEU A 37 -6.50 -26.48 -4.35
C LEU A 37 -5.85 -25.16 -4.81
N VAL A 38 -5.24 -24.42 -3.89
CA VAL A 38 -4.50 -23.21 -4.21
C VAL A 38 -3.34 -23.51 -5.15
N LYS A 39 -2.52 -24.52 -4.86
CA LYS A 39 -1.41 -24.94 -5.73
C LYS A 39 -1.87 -25.33 -7.13
N ILE A 40 -2.92 -26.14 -7.24
CA ILE A 40 -3.49 -26.52 -8.54
C ILE A 40 -4.03 -25.28 -9.28
N GLY A 41 -4.79 -24.44 -8.60
CA GLY A 41 -5.35 -23.20 -9.16
C GLY A 41 -4.26 -22.28 -9.70
N THR A 42 -3.19 -22.07 -8.94
CA THR A 42 -2.04 -21.24 -9.37
C THR A 42 -1.37 -21.81 -10.63
N VAL A 43 -1.10 -23.12 -10.66
CA VAL A 43 -0.48 -23.76 -11.83
C VAL A 43 -1.40 -23.66 -13.06
N ALA A 44 -2.68 -23.97 -12.89
CA ALA A 44 -3.67 -23.93 -13.99
C ALA A 44 -3.84 -22.51 -14.53
N THR A 45 -3.92 -21.49 -13.65
CA THR A 45 -4.00 -20.08 -14.03
C THR A 45 -2.76 -19.62 -14.80
N ASN A 46 -1.57 -19.96 -14.32
CA ASN A 46 -0.32 -19.61 -14.99
C ASN A 46 -0.19 -20.27 -16.37
N LEU A 47 -0.63 -21.52 -16.53
CA LEU A 47 -0.64 -22.21 -17.81
C LEU A 47 -1.68 -21.57 -18.76
N ALA A 48 -2.86 -21.24 -18.27
CA ALA A 48 -3.89 -20.59 -19.06
C ALA A 48 -3.46 -19.21 -19.58
N LEU A 49 -2.82 -18.40 -18.71
CA LEU A 49 -2.27 -17.09 -19.09
C LEU A 49 -1.13 -17.23 -20.13
N LYS A 50 -0.21 -18.18 -19.93
CA LYS A 50 0.86 -18.47 -20.91
C LYS A 50 0.31 -18.93 -22.25
N ALA A 51 -0.81 -19.65 -22.25
CA ALA A 51 -1.49 -20.10 -23.46
C ALA A 51 -2.41 -19.03 -24.08
N ASN A 52 -2.42 -17.81 -23.55
CA ASN A 52 -3.30 -16.71 -23.95
C ASN A 52 -4.80 -17.08 -23.94
N LEU A 53 -5.22 -17.94 -23.01
CA LEU A 53 -6.64 -18.27 -22.87
C LEU A 53 -7.39 -17.10 -22.21
N PRO A 54 -8.65 -16.83 -22.57
CA PRO A 54 -9.44 -15.70 -22.06
C PRO A 54 -9.97 -15.98 -20.63
N VAL A 55 -9.05 -16.14 -19.66
CA VAL A 55 -9.37 -16.46 -18.25
C VAL A 55 -9.49 -15.22 -17.36
N GLU A 56 -9.12 -14.05 -17.85
CA GLU A 56 -9.13 -12.79 -17.07
C GLU A 56 -10.49 -12.47 -16.47
N GLY A 57 -11.56 -12.61 -17.26
CA GLY A 57 -12.93 -12.39 -16.79
C GLY A 57 -13.33 -13.34 -15.64
N LEU A 58 -12.89 -14.59 -15.69
CA LEU A 58 -13.15 -15.56 -14.62
C LEU A 58 -12.34 -15.22 -13.36
N ILE A 59 -11.07 -14.85 -13.50
CA ILE A 59 -10.21 -14.43 -12.40
C ILE A 59 -10.80 -13.18 -11.74
N ARG A 60 -11.21 -12.19 -12.56
CA ARG A 60 -11.84 -10.96 -12.08
C ARG A 60 -13.09 -11.27 -11.25
N ALA A 61 -14.05 -11.99 -11.80
CA ALA A 61 -15.33 -12.29 -11.16
C ALA A 61 -15.22 -13.18 -9.92
N THR A 62 -14.15 -13.95 -9.76
CA THR A 62 -13.99 -14.89 -8.64
C THR A 62 -13.11 -14.34 -7.53
N VAL A 63 -11.87 -13.97 -7.83
CA VAL A 63 -10.86 -13.61 -6.84
C VAL A 63 -10.64 -12.11 -6.80
N PHE A 64 -10.42 -11.48 -7.95
CA PHE A 64 -10.00 -10.09 -8.04
C PHE A 64 -11.02 -9.13 -7.40
N ASP A 65 -12.29 -9.19 -7.79
CA ASP A 65 -13.35 -8.31 -7.25
C ASP A 65 -13.58 -8.47 -5.74
N HIS A 66 -13.01 -9.51 -5.12
CA HIS A 66 -13.09 -9.66 -3.68
C HIS A 66 -11.98 -8.91 -2.95
N PHE A 67 -10.78 -8.87 -3.50
CA PHE A 67 -9.59 -8.31 -2.86
C PHE A 67 -9.18 -6.93 -3.42
N CYS A 68 -9.63 -6.59 -4.62
CA CYS A 68 -9.23 -5.35 -5.29
C CYS A 68 -10.44 -4.45 -5.54
N GLY A 69 -10.27 -3.15 -5.37
CA GLY A 69 -11.30 -2.15 -5.66
C GLY A 69 -11.54 -1.97 -7.16
N GLY A 70 -10.48 -2.11 -7.98
CA GLY A 70 -10.52 -1.93 -9.43
C GLY A 70 -9.15 -2.17 -10.06
N VAL A 71 -9.07 -2.10 -11.37
CA VAL A 71 -7.83 -2.21 -12.17
C VAL A 71 -7.10 -0.87 -12.26
N ASN A 72 -7.87 0.21 -12.20
CA ASN A 72 -7.40 1.60 -12.22
C ASN A 72 -8.23 2.44 -11.24
N GLU A 73 -7.90 3.72 -11.10
CA GLU A 73 -8.53 4.63 -10.15
C GLU A 73 -10.02 4.83 -10.45
N GLU A 74 -10.38 4.93 -11.73
CA GLU A 74 -11.75 5.12 -12.18
C GLU A 74 -12.64 3.91 -11.87
N ASP A 75 -12.11 2.71 -12.03
CA ASP A 75 -12.81 1.46 -11.68
C ASP A 75 -13.14 1.40 -10.17
N CYS A 76 -12.30 2.03 -9.33
CA CYS A 76 -12.47 2.04 -7.88
C CYS A 76 -13.59 2.97 -7.40
N LEU A 77 -14.02 3.97 -8.19
CA LEU A 77 -14.94 5.03 -7.77
C LEU A 77 -16.24 4.49 -7.17
N ASN A 78 -16.85 3.49 -7.77
CA ASN A 78 -18.10 2.92 -7.25
C ASN A 78 -17.93 2.31 -5.84
N VAL A 79 -16.76 1.72 -5.56
CA VAL A 79 -16.47 1.13 -4.25
C VAL A 79 -16.16 2.24 -3.25
N ILE A 80 -15.38 3.24 -3.64
CA ILE A 80 -15.04 4.42 -2.86
C ILE A 80 -16.31 5.16 -2.43
N ASP A 81 -17.20 5.48 -3.37
CA ASP A 81 -18.45 6.19 -3.11
C ASP A 81 -19.36 5.42 -2.15
N LYS A 82 -19.48 4.09 -2.38
CA LYS A 82 -20.27 3.22 -1.50
C LYS A 82 -19.73 3.19 -0.06
N MET A 83 -18.41 3.17 0.11
CA MET A 83 -17.77 3.21 1.43
C MET A 83 -17.95 4.59 2.07
N TYR A 84 -17.76 5.64 1.30
CA TYR A 84 -17.88 7.02 1.80
C TYR A 84 -19.30 7.37 2.26
N GLN A 85 -20.35 6.89 1.58
CA GLN A 85 -21.74 6.99 2.03
C GLN A 85 -21.98 6.38 3.41
N SER A 86 -21.11 5.48 3.85
CA SER A 86 -21.14 4.85 5.17
C SER A 86 -20.14 5.47 6.15
N GLY A 87 -19.55 6.61 5.81
CA GLY A 87 -18.59 7.33 6.65
C GLY A 87 -17.19 6.71 6.65
N VAL A 88 -16.83 5.93 5.61
CA VAL A 88 -15.52 5.30 5.50
C VAL A 88 -14.79 5.84 4.27
N SER A 89 -13.72 6.58 4.49
CA SER A 89 -12.80 7.04 3.43
C SER A 89 -11.94 5.88 2.91
N SER A 90 -11.42 6.04 1.70
CA SER A 90 -10.64 5.02 1.03
C SER A 90 -9.22 5.52 0.72
N VAL A 91 -8.27 4.60 0.73
CA VAL A 91 -6.90 4.81 0.28
C VAL A 91 -6.64 3.88 -0.90
N LEU A 92 -6.16 4.43 -2.02
CA LEU A 92 -5.72 3.61 -3.16
C LEU A 92 -4.25 3.24 -2.98
N ASP A 93 -3.99 1.95 -2.81
CA ASP A 93 -2.65 1.39 -2.79
C ASP A 93 -2.34 0.74 -4.15
N TYR A 94 -1.33 1.27 -4.85
CA TYR A 94 -0.77 0.64 -6.04
C TYR A 94 0.30 -0.35 -5.61
N SER A 95 -0.15 -1.53 -5.18
CA SER A 95 0.71 -2.61 -4.69
C SER A 95 1.55 -3.21 -5.80
N VAL A 96 2.76 -2.69 -5.96
CA VAL A 96 3.77 -3.21 -6.87
C VAL A 96 5.06 -3.43 -6.10
N GLU A 97 5.43 -4.69 -5.93
CA GLU A 97 6.63 -5.12 -5.21
C GLU A 97 7.65 -5.74 -6.17
N GLY A 98 8.91 -5.88 -5.70
CA GLY A 98 9.96 -6.60 -6.42
C GLY A 98 10.43 -5.91 -7.69
N LYS A 99 10.45 -4.59 -7.73
CA LYS A 99 11.05 -3.80 -8.80
C LYS A 99 12.57 -3.75 -8.65
N GLU A 100 13.27 -3.75 -9.78
CA GLU A 100 14.73 -3.86 -9.80
C GLU A 100 15.40 -2.78 -10.68
N THR A 101 14.64 -2.06 -11.50
CA THR A 101 15.19 -1.10 -12.45
C THR A 101 14.70 0.32 -12.19
N GLU A 102 15.53 1.32 -12.50
CA GLU A 102 15.19 2.73 -12.35
C GLU A 102 13.90 3.11 -13.09
N ALA A 103 13.74 2.63 -14.33
CA ALA A 103 12.52 2.89 -15.10
C ALA A 103 11.25 2.33 -14.42
N GLN A 104 11.36 1.23 -13.68
CA GLN A 104 10.24 0.68 -12.92
C GLN A 104 9.94 1.52 -11.68
N PHE A 105 10.97 2.01 -10.96
CA PHE A 105 10.79 2.89 -9.82
C PHE A 105 10.19 4.23 -10.24
N ASP A 106 10.64 4.81 -11.36
CA ASP A 106 10.06 6.02 -11.92
C ASP A 106 8.59 5.83 -12.31
N ALA A 107 8.24 4.69 -12.90
CA ALA A 107 6.86 4.36 -13.23
C ALA A 107 5.96 4.22 -11.99
N VAL A 108 6.48 3.68 -10.87
CA VAL A 108 5.75 3.63 -9.59
C VAL A 108 5.56 5.04 -9.02
N MET A 109 6.60 5.86 -9.02
CA MET A 109 6.50 7.27 -8.60
C MET A 109 5.44 8.02 -9.44
N GLU A 110 5.50 7.94 -10.76
CA GLU A 110 4.52 8.58 -11.66
C GLU A 110 3.08 8.11 -11.37
N LYS A 111 2.90 6.82 -11.07
CA LYS A 111 1.59 6.29 -10.68
C LYS A 111 1.12 6.87 -9.34
N THR A 112 2.02 6.98 -8.36
CA THR A 112 1.72 7.59 -7.06
C THR A 112 1.34 9.06 -7.22
N LEU A 113 2.08 9.82 -8.04
CA LEU A 113 1.74 11.22 -8.36
C LEU A 113 0.35 11.34 -9.01
N LYS A 114 -0.02 10.42 -9.92
CA LYS A 114 -1.37 10.38 -10.51
C LYS A 114 -2.44 10.09 -9.47
N ILE A 115 -2.20 9.18 -8.52
CA ILE A 115 -3.14 8.88 -7.43
C ILE A 115 -3.34 10.13 -6.57
N ILE A 116 -2.28 10.88 -6.23
CA ILE A 116 -2.40 12.14 -5.48
C ILE A 116 -3.25 13.16 -6.26
N GLN A 117 -3.00 13.34 -7.55
CA GLN A 117 -3.80 14.22 -8.40
C GLN A 117 -5.26 13.76 -8.51
N PHE A 118 -5.49 12.45 -8.56
CA PHE A 118 -6.84 11.88 -8.58
C PHE A 118 -7.56 12.05 -7.24
N SER A 119 -6.83 12.08 -6.12
CA SER A 119 -7.36 12.31 -4.76
C SER A 119 -7.64 13.78 -4.48
N ASP A 120 -7.04 14.70 -5.24
CA ASP A 120 -7.26 16.13 -5.14
C ASP A 120 -8.76 16.46 -5.24
N ASP A 121 -9.28 17.27 -4.31
CA ASP A 121 -10.71 17.63 -4.20
C ASP A 121 -11.67 16.45 -3.93
N ARG A 122 -11.18 15.28 -3.48
CA ARG A 122 -12.03 14.12 -3.11
C ARG A 122 -11.97 13.83 -1.62
N GLU A 123 -12.95 14.30 -0.86
CA GLU A 123 -13.07 14.01 0.58
C GLU A 123 -13.12 12.49 0.89
N ALA A 124 -13.57 11.69 -0.06
CA ALA A 124 -13.60 10.23 0.07
C ALA A 124 -12.21 9.58 0.02
N MET A 125 -11.18 10.33 -0.41
CA MET A 125 -9.81 9.85 -0.60
C MET A 125 -8.79 10.85 -0.03
N PRO A 126 -8.77 11.07 1.29
CA PRO A 126 -7.92 12.10 1.91
C PRO A 126 -6.43 11.75 1.90
N ILE A 127 -6.08 10.49 1.67
CA ILE A 127 -4.73 9.93 1.84
C ILE A 127 -4.30 9.20 0.57
N ALA A 128 -3.05 9.39 0.18
CA ALA A 128 -2.33 8.54 -0.77
C ALA A 128 -1.24 7.73 -0.04
N VAL A 129 -0.93 6.55 -0.52
CA VAL A 129 0.05 5.63 0.10
C VAL A 129 1.06 5.15 -0.92
N PHE A 130 2.29 4.92 -0.45
CA PHE A 130 3.30 4.20 -1.22
C PHE A 130 4.21 3.35 -0.32
N LYS A 131 4.89 2.39 -0.95
CA LYS A 131 5.84 1.50 -0.29
C LYS A 131 7.29 1.89 -0.64
N PRO A 132 8.21 1.91 0.34
CA PRO A 132 9.64 2.17 0.12
C PRO A 132 10.26 1.33 -1.02
N SER A 133 9.93 0.04 -1.07
CA SER A 133 10.45 -0.89 -2.10
C SER A 133 9.97 -0.59 -3.52
N GLY A 134 8.91 0.21 -3.66
CA GLY A 134 8.47 0.73 -4.95
C GLY A 134 9.36 1.85 -5.52
N PHE A 135 10.23 2.46 -4.71
CA PHE A 135 11.03 3.63 -5.06
C PHE A 135 12.53 3.35 -5.14
N GLY A 136 12.98 2.17 -4.69
CA GLY A 136 14.39 1.76 -4.76
C GLY A 136 14.58 0.30 -4.41
N ARG A 137 15.76 -0.24 -4.78
CA ARG A 137 16.10 -1.65 -4.52
C ARG A 137 16.21 -1.92 -3.02
N PHE A 138 15.68 -3.04 -2.56
CA PHE A 138 15.78 -3.52 -1.18
C PHE A 138 17.20 -3.49 -0.63
N ILE A 139 18.20 -3.86 -1.44
CA ILE A 139 19.59 -3.93 -1.00
C ILE A 139 20.16 -2.57 -0.56
N LEU A 140 19.66 -1.46 -1.10
CA LEU A 140 20.10 -0.12 -0.70
C LEU A 140 19.61 0.21 0.72
N TYR A 141 18.34 -0.03 0.97
CA TYR A 141 17.74 0.14 2.31
C TYR A 141 18.38 -0.80 3.32
N GLU A 142 18.62 -2.07 2.95
CA GLU A 142 19.27 -3.04 3.82
C GLU A 142 20.69 -2.60 4.21
N LYS A 143 21.52 -2.20 3.23
CA LYS A 143 22.88 -1.71 3.51
C LYS A 143 22.87 -0.50 4.42
N LYS A 144 21.99 0.46 4.15
CA LYS A 144 21.86 1.67 5.00
C LYS A 144 21.39 1.32 6.41
N SER A 145 20.41 0.46 6.57
CA SER A 145 19.94 -0.01 7.88
C SER A 145 21.02 -0.75 8.67
N GLN A 146 21.96 -1.41 7.98
CA GLN A 146 23.08 -2.12 8.59
C GLN A 146 24.32 -1.23 8.78
N GLY A 147 24.26 0.06 8.45
CA GLY A 147 25.43 0.96 8.49
C GLY A 147 26.55 0.58 7.50
N LYS A 148 26.25 -0.21 6.48
CA LYS A 148 27.21 -0.62 5.45
C LYS A 148 27.43 0.49 4.43
N PRO A 149 28.67 0.69 3.95
CA PRO A 149 28.95 1.70 2.92
C PRO A 149 28.29 1.33 1.60
N LEU A 150 27.74 2.35 0.93
CA LEU A 150 27.29 2.24 -0.46
C LEU A 150 28.46 2.52 -1.41
N THR A 151 28.48 1.87 -2.55
CA THR A 151 29.40 2.21 -3.66
C THR A 151 28.99 3.56 -4.26
N THR A 152 29.84 4.13 -5.13
CA THR A 152 29.52 5.38 -5.84
C THR A 152 28.22 5.27 -6.64
N ASP A 153 28.01 4.16 -7.34
CA ASP A 153 26.80 3.93 -8.12
C ASP A 153 25.57 3.77 -7.21
N GLU A 154 25.70 3.06 -6.10
CA GLU A 154 24.63 2.89 -5.10
C GLU A 154 24.28 4.21 -4.39
N LEU A 155 25.25 5.11 -4.17
CA LEU A 155 24.98 6.45 -3.66
C LEU A 155 24.12 7.24 -4.67
N ALA A 156 24.48 7.22 -5.95
CA ALA A 156 23.67 7.86 -6.98
C ALA A 156 22.27 7.25 -7.12
N GLU A 157 22.11 5.93 -6.89
CA GLU A 157 20.80 5.31 -6.81
C GLU A 157 20.01 5.79 -5.59
N TRP A 158 20.66 5.89 -4.43
CA TRP A 158 20.03 6.39 -3.20
C TRP A 158 19.56 7.85 -3.34
N ASP A 159 20.34 8.69 -3.99
CA ASP A 159 19.95 10.07 -4.28
C ASP A 159 18.67 10.12 -5.13
N ARG A 160 18.49 9.18 -6.06
CA ARG A 160 17.25 9.07 -6.83
C ARG A 160 16.08 8.57 -5.98
N VAL A 161 16.32 7.66 -5.02
CA VAL A 161 15.28 7.24 -4.04
C VAL A 161 14.80 8.46 -3.26
N VAL A 162 15.73 9.24 -2.68
CA VAL A 162 15.41 10.47 -1.94
C VAL A 162 14.62 11.45 -2.81
N ALA A 163 15.04 11.65 -4.07
CA ALA A 163 14.35 12.54 -4.99
C ALA A 163 12.90 12.11 -5.28
N ARG A 164 12.63 10.79 -5.39
CA ARG A 164 11.27 10.26 -5.57
C ARG A 164 10.38 10.53 -4.35
N TYR A 165 10.91 10.32 -3.14
CA TYR A 165 10.19 10.66 -1.89
C TYR A 165 9.84 12.14 -1.85
N HIS A 166 10.82 13.01 -2.12
CA HIS A 166 10.60 14.46 -2.18
C HIS A 166 9.51 14.85 -3.19
N ALA A 167 9.53 14.27 -4.40
CA ALA A 167 8.55 14.57 -5.43
C ALA A 167 7.12 14.25 -4.99
N VAL A 168 6.92 13.07 -4.37
CA VAL A 168 5.61 12.62 -3.89
C VAL A 168 5.14 13.45 -2.69
N CYS A 169 5.97 13.65 -1.69
CA CYS A 169 5.63 14.43 -0.49
C CYS A 169 5.36 15.91 -0.85
N LYS A 170 6.12 16.47 -1.77
CA LYS A 170 5.91 17.83 -2.28
C LYS A 170 4.54 17.97 -2.94
N LEU A 171 4.17 17.06 -3.84
CA LEU A 171 2.86 17.10 -4.50
C LEU A 171 1.73 16.90 -3.48
N GLY A 172 1.91 15.99 -2.49
CA GLY A 172 0.95 15.82 -1.41
C GLY A 172 0.70 17.11 -0.65
N LYS A 173 1.76 17.86 -0.31
CA LYS A 173 1.66 19.18 0.35
C LYS A 173 0.97 20.21 -0.55
N GLU A 174 1.30 20.25 -1.83
CA GLU A 174 0.71 21.20 -2.81
C GLU A 174 -0.78 20.94 -3.04
N LYS A 175 -1.21 19.67 -2.97
CA LYS A 175 -2.58 19.23 -3.22
C LYS A 175 -3.41 19.02 -1.96
N ASP A 176 -2.82 19.24 -0.80
CA ASP A 176 -3.45 18.98 0.49
C ASP A 176 -3.93 17.52 0.68
N VAL A 177 -3.22 16.57 0.09
CA VAL A 177 -3.43 15.13 0.21
C VAL A 177 -2.38 14.56 1.15
N GLU A 178 -2.82 13.91 2.23
CA GLU A 178 -1.92 13.28 3.19
C GLU A 178 -1.19 12.09 2.57
N ILE A 179 0.09 11.93 2.90
CA ILE A 179 0.96 10.87 2.37
C ILE A 179 1.29 9.90 3.49
N LEU A 180 0.82 8.66 3.35
CA LEU A 180 1.18 7.56 4.24
C LEU A 180 2.30 6.73 3.61
N ILE A 181 3.40 6.52 4.33
CA ILE A 181 4.51 5.69 3.87
C ILE A 181 4.47 4.38 4.63
N ASP A 182 4.26 3.28 3.90
CA ASP A 182 4.10 1.97 4.49
C ASP A 182 5.41 1.43 5.06
N ALA A 183 5.30 0.75 6.21
CA ALA A 183 6.40 -0.02 6.76
C ALA A 183 6.45 -1.40 6.09
N GLU A 184 7.68 -1.84 5.78
CA GLU A 184 7.91 -3.10 5.09
C GLU A 184 8.82 -4.04 5.89
N GLU A 185 9.80 -4.64 5.27
CA GLU A 185 10.65 -5.67 5.82
C GLU A 185 11.57 -5.14 6.93
N SER A 186 11.67 -5.85 8.03
CA SER A 186 12.39 -5.40 9.23
C SER A 186 13.86 -5.06 9.00
N TRP A 187 14.51 -5.72 8.05
CA TRP A 187 15.94 -5.49 7.74
C TRP A 187 16.22 -4.23 6.91
N MET A 188 15.20 -3.62 6.35
CA MET A 188 15.28 -2.36 5.60
C MET A 188 14.62 -1.18 6.32
N GLN A 189 13.85 -1.46 7.37
CA GLN A 189 12.93 -0.51 7.97
C GLN A 189 13.63 0.70 8.61
N GLU A 190 14.82 0.52 9.19
CA GLU A 190 15.54 1.65 9.81
C GLU A 190 15.91 2.73 8.77
N ALA A 191 16.38 2.33 7.59
CA ALA A 191 16.67 3.29 6.53
C ALA A 191 15.41 3.94 5.95
N ALA A 192 14.31 3.18 5.88
CA ALA A 192 13.02 3.73 5.49
C ALA A 192 12.49 4.72 6.52
N ASP A 193 12.52 4.39 7.82
CA ASP A 193 12.12 5.27 8.90
C ASP A 193 12.91 6.59 8.89
N ASN A 194 14.24 6.54 8.78
CA ASN A 194 15.09 7.73 8.71
C ASN A 194 14.72 8.64 7.53
N LEU A 195 14.41 8.06 6.38
CA LEU A 195 14.01 8.84 5.22
C LEU A 195 12.60 9.43 5.38
N VAL A 196 11.68 8.70 6.02
CA VAL A 196 10.35 9.23 6.35
C VAL A 196 10.45 10.39 7.35
N GLU A 197 11.29 10.27 8.37
CA GLU A 197 11.54 11.36 9.35
C GLU A 197 12.07 12.62 8.63
N GLU A 198 13.02 12.49 7.71
CA GLU A 198 13.50 13.59 6.87
C GLU A 198 12.36 14.25 6.08
N MET A 199 11.46 13.44 5.51
CA MET A 199 10.27 13.96 4.80
C MET A 199 9.29 14.66 5.75
N MET A 200 9.06 14.09 6.94
CA MET A 200 8.21 14.71 7.96
C MET A 200 8.79 16.06 8.42
N GLU A 201 10.08 16.15 8.70
CA GLU A 201 10.74 17.42 9.05
C GLU A 201 10.62 18.47 7.94
N THR A 202 10.73 18.04 6.67
CA THR A 202 10.69 18.93 5.51
C THR A 202 9.29 19.44 5.22
N PHE A 203 8.27 18.57 5.30
CA PHE A 203 6.94 18.86 4.78
C PHE A 203 5.87 19.14 5.85
N ASN A 204 6.03 18.64 7.09
CA ASN A 204 5.07 18.83 8.18
C ASN A 204 5.28 20.17 8.94
N THR A 205 5.48 21.25 8.21
CA THR A 205 5.84 22.55 8.83
C THR A 205 4.65 23.34 9.38
N GLU A 206 3.47 23.20 8.80
CA GLU A 206 2.25 23.91 9.20
C GLU A 206 1.20 22.95 9.74
N LYS A 207 1.04 21.82 9.05
CA LYS A 207 0.19 20.71 9.45
C LYS A 207 0.85 19.39 9.05
N PRO A 208 0.45 18.27 9.65
CA PRO A 208 0.91 16.95 9.21
C PRO A 208 0.43 16.68 7.79
N ILE A 209 1.36 16.30 6.91
CA ILE A 209 1.11 15.86 5.54
C ILE A 209 1.73 14.49 5.31
N VAL A 210 2.91 14.24 5.89
CA VAL A 210 3.63 12.97 5.76
C VAL A 210 3.50 12.17 7.04
N TYR A 211 3.15 10.91 6.92
CA TYR A 211 2.95 9.99 8.03
C TYR A 211 3.79 8.74 7.85
N ASN A 212 4.37 8.25 8.94
CA ASN A 212 5.02 6.95 9.01
C ASN A 212 4.04 5.87 9.46
N THR A 213 4.31 4.62 9.12
CA THR A 213 3.54 3.45 9.57
C THR A 213 4.34 2.64 10.60
N LEU A 214 3.71 2.34 11.73
CA LEU A 214 4.32 1.55 12.80
C LEU A 214 3.75 0.14 12.84
N GLN A 215 4.61 -0.86 12.66
CA GLN A 215 4.27 -2.29 12.76
C GLN A 215 4.22 -2.71 14.24
N LEU A 216 3.11 -2.46 14.93
CA LEU A 216 2.98 -2.63 16.38
C LEU A 216 3.13 -4.08 16.90
N TYR A 217 3.23 -5.07 16.04
CA TYR A 217 3.58 -6.44 16.40
C TYR A 217 5.09 -6.64 16.64
N ARG A 218 5.93 -5.66 16.27
CA ARG A 218 7.37 -5.63 16.58
C ARG A 218 7.57 -4.98 17.95
N TRP A 219 8.46 -5.54 18.76
CA TRP A 219 8.72 -5.04 20.12
C TRP A 219 9.49 -3.72 20.18
N ASP A 220 10.28 -3.38 19.16
CA ASP A 220 11.05 -2.16 19.08
C ASP A 220 10.24 -0.90 18.70
N ARG A 221 9.01 -1.08 18.22
CA ARG A 221 8.21 0.04 17.69
C ARG A 221 7.63 0.96 18.75
N LEU A 222 7.38 0.47 19.96
CA LEU A 222 6.95 1.34 21.06
C LEU A 222 8.07 2.27 21.49
N ASP A 223 9.30 1.74 21.64
CA ASP A 223 10.46 2.56 22.01
C ASP A 223 10.77 3.59 20.92
N TYR A 224 10.69 3.21 19.65
CA TYR A 224 10.81 4.12 18.52
C TYR A 224 9.75 5.24 18.53
N LEU A 225 8.48 4.91 18.77
CA LEU A 225 7.43 5.91 18.91
C LEU A 225 7.69 6.89 20.06
N MET A 226 8.19 6.39 21.18
CA MET A 226 8.53 7.23 22.34
C MET A 226 9.72 8.15 22.06
N GLN A 227 10.67 7.72 21.23
CA GLN A 227 11.79 8.57 20.77
C GLN A 227 11.30 9.68 19.83
N LEU A 228 10.40 9.38 18.91
CA LEU A 228 9.82 10.37 18.00
C LEU A 228 8.99 11.44 18.72
N HIS A 229 8.51 11.15 19.92
CA HIS A 229 7.69 12.09 20.72
C HIS A 229 8.53 13.08 21.54
N GLN A 230 9.85 12.89 21.64
CA GLN A 230 10.75 13.78 22.39
C GLN A 230 11.20 14.98 21.57
#